data_ed3fc3599f7238d952520f725d99cfb8
#
_entry.id   ed3fc3599f7238d952520f725d99cfb8
#
_cell.length_a   1.000
_cell.length_b   1.000
_cell.length_c   1.000
_cell.angle_alpha   90.00
_cell.angle_beta   90.00
_cell.angle_gamma   90.00
#
_symmetry.space_group_name_H-M   'P 1'
#
loop_
_entity.id
_entity.type
_entity.pdbx_description
1 polymer ?
#
loop_
_entity_poly.entity_id
_entity_poly.type
_entity_poly.pdbx_seq_one_letter_code
_entity_poly.pdbx_strand_id
1 'polypeptide(L)'
;VNDNKEPIVLIARDKEQPHIQAIIFNKHEATPDSEKGNMDYLIQDYAIDLINNMLNARLNELLQAANPPYIYAGTYDGDFFVAKTKQAFTGIVVCKEDAVENGITTLVREMERARQFGFTESEYQRARAEYLRNMESDYNERDTRRNEEYIDEYVCHFLDNEPIPGIENEYAIINQI
;
A
#
# COMPACT_ATOMS: atom_id res chain seq x y z
N VAL A 1 3.71 4.13 -20.25
CA VAL A 1 3.97 2.68 -19.99
C VAL A 1 2.83 1.88 -20.59
N ASN A 2 3.14 0.82 -21.34
CA ASN A 2 2.12 -0.03 -21.95
C ASN A 2 1.81 -1.25 -21.03
N ASP A 3 0.60 -1.78 -21.17
CA ASP A 3 0.26 -3.06 -20.58
C ASP A 3 0.95 -4.20 -21.29
N ASN A 4 1.28 -5.24 -20.57
CA ASN A 4 1.85 -6.47 -21.10
C ASN A 4 0.82 -7.61 -21.04
N LYS A 5 0.74 -8.40 -22.11
CA LYS A 5 -0.18 -9.56 -22.17
C LYS A 5 0.31 -10.75 -21.33
N GLU A 6 1.63 -10.88 -21.25
CA GLU A 6 2.30 -11.94 -20.49
C GLU A 6 3.13 -11.33 -19.36
N PRO A 7 3.32 -12.03 -18.25
CA PRO A 7 4.20 -11.57 -17.18
C PRO A 7 5.63 -11.31 -17.70
N ILE A 8 6.20 -10.18 -17.27
CA ILE A 8 7.61 -9.87 -17.56
C ILE A 8 8.41 -10.19 -16.30
N VAL A 9 9.40 -11.05 -16.46
CA VAL A 9 10.31 -11.45 -15.37
C VAL A 9 11.68 -10.85 -15.60
N LEU A 10 12.18 -10.12 -14.60
CA LEU A 10 13.54 -9.59 -14.57
C LEU A 10 14.28 -10.17 -13.37
N ILE A 11 15.47 -10.71 -13.61
CA ILE A 11 16.39 -11.19 -12.57
C ILE A 11 17.66 -10.35 -12.64
N ALA A 12 17.93 -9.61 -11.57
CA ALA A 12 19.17 -8.86 -11.39
C ALA A 12 19.99 -9.47 -10.24
N ARG A 13 21.31 -9.34 -10.33
CA ARG A 13 22.23 -9.80 -9.27
C ARG A 13 23.16 -8.65 -8.91
N ASP A 14 23.29 -8.44 -7.62
CA ASP A 14 24.26 -7.54 -7.04
C ASP A 14 25.02 -8.28 -5.92
N LYS A 15 26.34 -8.20 -5.93
CA LYS A 15 27.20 -8.87 -4.94
C LYS A 15 27.14 -8.25 -3.56
N GLU A 16 26.68 -7.00 -3.47
CA GLU A 16 26.58 -6.26 -2.23
C GLU A 16 25.20 -6.44 -1.54
N GLN A 17 24.23 -7.06 -2.23
CA GLN A 17 22.93 -7.36 -1.67
C GLN A 17 22.99 -8.56 -0.72
N PRO A 18 22.72 -8.37 0.59
CA PRO A 18 22.80 -9.44 1.58
C PRO A 18 21.59 -10.38 1.57
N HIS A 19 20.50 -9.99 0.91
CA HIS A 19 19.24 -10.72 0.87
C HIS A 19 18.64 -10.73 -0.53
N ILE A 20 17.81 -11.74 -0.80
CA ILE A 20 17.06 -11.81 -2.05
C ILE A 20 15.73 -11.09 -1.86
N GLN A 21 15.46 -10.14 -2.76
CA GLN A 21 14.20 -9.42 -2.82
C GLN A 21 13.45 -9.81 -4.08
N ALA A 22 12.16 -10.13 -3.95
CA ALA A 22 11.26 -10.24 -5.07
C ALA A 22 10.16 -9.18 -4.97
N ILE A 23 9.84 -8.54 -6.09
CA ILE A 23 8.80 -7.52 -6.19
C ILE A 23 7.85 -7.94 -7.31
N ILE A 24 6.55 -7.89 -7.03
CA ILE A 24 5.48 -8.20 -7.96
C ILE A 24 4.65 -6.95 -8.18
N PHE A 25 4.55 -6.50 -9.41
CA PHE A 25 3.76 -5.34 -9.80
C PHE A 25 2.52 -5.77 -10.58
N ASN A 26 1.35 -5.47 -10.07
CA ASN A 26 0.08 -5.58 -10.78
C ASN A 26 -0.33 -4.18 -11.25
N LYS A 27 0.04 -3.81 -12.47
CA LYS A 27 -0.21 -2.49 -13.03
C LYS A 27 -1.68 -2.24 -13.28
N HIS A 28 -2.12 -1.04 -13.00
CA HIS A 28 -3.44 -0.51 -13.36
C HIS A 28 -3.33 0.94 -13.84
N GLU A 29 -4.44 1.49 -14.36
CA GLU A 29 -4.49 2.88 -14.77
C GLU A 29 -4.41 3.78 -13.53
N ALA A 30 -3.64 4.86 -13.63
CA ALA A 30 -3.68 5.92 -12.62
C ALA A 30 -5.02 6.64 -12.68
N THR A 31 -5.54 7.05 -11.53
CA THR A 31 -6.77 7.85 -11.47
C THR A 31 -6.56 9.17 -12.23
N PRO A 32 -7.44 9.51 -13.18
CA PRO A 32 -7.33 10.78 -13.91
C PRO A 32 -7.42 11.98 -12.96
N ASP A 33 -6.62 13.03 -13.20
CA ASP A 33 -6.61 14.24 -12.38
C ASP A 33 -8.00 14.88 -12.21
N SER A 34 -8.86 14.75 -13.21
CA SER A 34 -10.25 15.24 -13.16
C SER A 34 -11.13 14.51 -12.16
N GLU A 35 -10.72 13.35 -11.67
CA GLU A 35 -11.47 12.50 -10.74
C GLU A 35 -10.94 12.59 -9.30
N LYS A 36 -9.73 13.11 -9.10
CA LYS A 36 -9.09 13.18 -7.78
C LYS A 36 -9.76 14.14 -6.79
N GLY A 37 -10.46 15.16 -7.27
CA GLY A 37 -11.11 16.18 -6.45
C GLY A 37 -12.50 15.84 -5.94
N ASN A 38 -12.94 14.59 -6.00
CA ASN A 38 -14.29 14.19 -5.61
C ASN A 38 -14.30 13.20 -4.41
N MET A 39 -15.49 13.00 -3.83
CA MET A 39 -15.67 12.12 -2.66
C MET A 39 -15.37 10.65 -3.00
N ASP A 40 -15.68 10.20 -4.22
CA ASP A 40 -15.46 8.82 -4.64
C ASP A 40 -13.97 8.48 -4.64
N TYR A 41 -13.11 9.43 -5.01
CA TYR A 41 -11.66 9.28 -4.93
C TYR A 41 -11.19 9.07 -3.48
N LEU A 42 -11.65 9.89 -2.54
CA LEU A 42 -11.29 9.76 -1.12
C LEU A 42 -11.76 8.42 -0.53
N ILE A 43 -12.95 7.96 -0.91
CA ILE A 43 -13.48 6.67 -0.47
C ILE A 43 -12.66 5.53 -1.06
N GLN A 44 -12.26 5.64 -2.32
CA GLN A 44 -11.43 4.63 -2.98
C GLN A 44 -10.04 4.55 -2.33
N ASP A 45 -9.41 5.68 -2.08
CA ASP A 45 -8.10 5.77 -1.42
C ASP A 45 -8.15 5.15 -0.02
N TYR A 46 -9.12 5.53 0.77
CA TYR A 46 -9.40 4.93 2.07
C TYR A 46 -9.59 3.40 2.00
N ALA A 47 -10.34 2.92 1.01
CA ALA A 47 -10.56 1.48 0.84
C ALA A 47 -9.27 0.74 0.46
N ILE A 48 -8.41 1.34 -0.39
CA ILE A 48 -7.10 0.79 -0.77
C ILE A 48 -6.19 0.71 0.46
N ASP A 49 -6.16 1.75 1.29
CA ASP A 49 -5.39 1.77 2.53
C ASP A 49 -5.83 0.67 3.49
N LEU A 50 -7.14 0.49 3.68
CA LEU A 50 -7.65 -0.60 4.52
C LEU A 50 -7.29 -1.98 3.97
N ILE A 51 -7.36 -2.19 2.66
CA ILE A 51 -6.95 -3.45 2.01
C ILE A 51 -5.48 -3.72 2.27
N ASN A 52 -4.60 -2.73 2.07
CA ASN A 52 -3.17 -2.88 2.34
C ASN A 52 -2.90 -3.15 3.83
N ASN A 53 -3.56 -2.43 4.74
CA ASN A 53 -3.40 -2.64 6.17
C ASN A 53 -3.80 -4.05 6.61
N MET A 54 -4.95 -4.55 6.14
CA MET A 54 -5.41 -5.90 6.45
C MET A 54 -4.49 -6.98 5.87
N LEU A 55 -4.03 -6.80 4.63
CA LEU A 55 -3.13 -7.77 3.99
C LEU A 55 -1.74 -7.76 4.65
N ASN A 56 -1.22 -6.58 4.98
CA ASN A 56 0.04 -6.44 5.70
C ASN A 56 -0.04 -7.02 7.12
N ALA A 57 -1.18 -6.91 7.79
CA ALA A 57 -1.40 -7.58 9.07
C ALA A 57 -1.30 -9.10 8.95
N ARG A 58 -1.93 -9.72 7.93
CA ARG A 58 -1.78 -11.17 7.65
C ARG A 58 -0.33 -11.56 7.39
N LEU A 59 0.38 -10.78 6.57
CA LEU A 59 1.79 -11.03 6.25
C LEU A 59 2.67 -10.91 7.51
N ASN A 60 2.39 -9.96 8.38
CA ASN A 60 3.11 -9.79 9.64
C ASN A 60 2.79 -10.91 10.66
N GLU A 61 1.58 -11.45 10.69
CA GLU A 61 1.25 -12.62 11.53
C GLU A 61 2.10 -13.83 11.16
N LEU A 62 2.38 -14.05 9.87
CA LEU A 62 3.23 -15.15 9.40
C LEU A 62 4.70 -15.01 9.84
N LEU A 63 5.17 -13.79 10.10
CA LEU A 63 6.51 -13.55 10.67
C LEU A 63 6.65 -14.04 12.12
N GLN A 64 5.55 -14.20 12.85
CA GLN A 64 5.55 -14.69 14.23
C GLN A 64 5.68 -16.21 14.33
N ALA A 65 5.65 -16.92 13.20
CA ALA A 65 5.83 -18.37 13.19
C ALA A 65 7.26 -18.76 13.63
N ALA A 66 7.41 -19.95 14.20
CA ALA A 66 8.72 -20.46 14.61
C ALA A 66 9.72 -20.56 13.45
N ASN A 67 9.24 -20.75 12.22
CA ASN A 67 10.03 -20.76 11.00
C ASN A 67 9.32 -19.89 9.95
N PRO A 68 9.53 -18.56 9.96
CA PRO A 68 8.84 -17.65 9.06
C PRO A 68 9.28 -17.86 7.60
N PRO A 69 8.36 -17.73 6.64
CA PRO A 69 8.63 -18.00 5.22
C PRO A 69 9.52 -16.92 4.56
N TYR A 70 9.69 -15.78 5.20
CA TYR A 70 10.48 -14.64 4.70
C TYR A 70 11.05 -13.83 5.88
N ILE A 71 11.90 -12.85 5.58
CA ILE A 71 12.43 -11.86 6.53
C ILE A 71 11.47 -10.68 6.65
N TYR A 72 10.90 -10.28 5.52
CA TYR A 72 9.92 -9.21 5.40
C TYR A 72 8.99 -9.49 4.23
N ALA A 73 7.73 -9.13 4.36
CA ALA A 73 6.80 -9.03 3.25
C ALA A 73 5.82 -7.88 3.49
N GLY A 74 5.38 -7.25 2.40
CA GLY A 74 4.42 -6.15 2.47
C GLY A 74 3.78 -5.88 1.13
N THR A 75 2.67 -5.14 1.17
CA THR A 75 1.97 -4.63 -0.01
C THR A 75 1.71 -3.15 0.11
N TYR A 76 1.65 -2.48 -1.02
CA TYR A 76 1.19 -1.09 -1.16
C TYR A 76 0.64 -0.87 -2.56
N ASP A 77 -0.18 0.15 -2.71
CA ASP A 77 -0.61 0.68 -4.00
C ASP A 77 -0.01 2.06 -4.21
N GLY A 78 0.34 2.40 -5.44
CA GLY A 78 0.94 3.69 -5.74
C GLY A 78 1.57 3.74 -7.14
N ASP A 79 2.34 4.76 -7.40
CA ASP A 79 2.95 5.00 -8.68
C ASP A 79 3.83 3.86 -9.15
N PHE A 80 3.67 3.47 -10.42
CA PHE A 80 4.55 2.51 -11.07
C PHE A 80 5.85 3.20 -11.48
N PHE A 81 6.84 3.21 -10.58
CA PHE A 81 8.10 3.97 -10.69
C PHE A 81 7.83 5.48 -10.87
N VAL A 82 8.22 6.02 -12.01
CA VAL A 82 8.03 7.44 -12.39
C VAL A 82 6.93 7.61 -13.44
N ALA A 83 6.09 6.60 -13.65
CA ALA A 83 5.05 6.65 -14.68
C ALA A 83 3.84 7.43 -14.19
N LYS A 84 3.47 8.49 -14.89
CA LYS A 84 2.28 9.31 -14.58
C LYS A 84 0.95 8.69 -15.02
N THR A 85 0.97 7.64 -15.85
CA THR A 85 -0.23 7.02 -16.42
C THR A 85 -0.49 5.62 -15.89
N LYS A 86 0.35 5.12 -14.98
CA LYS A 86 0.23 3.79 -14.41
C LYS A 86 0.59 3.81 -12.94
N GLN A 87 -0.27 3.19 -12.17
CA GLN A 87 -0.04 2.78 -10.81
C GLN A 87 0.10 1.27 -10.73
N ALA A 88 0.48 0.75 -9.59
CA ALA A 88 0.61 -0.67 -9.39
C ALA A 88 0.29 -1.06 -7.95
N PHE A 89 -0.55 -2.05 -7.81
CA PHE A 89 -0.62 -2.82 -6.57
C PHE A 89 0.63 -3.70 -6.49
N THR A 90 1.49 -3.41 -5.52
CA THR A 90 2.83 -3.96 -5.39
C THR A 90 2.93 -4.87 -4.19
N GLY A 91 3.43 -6.08 -4.40
CA GLY A 91 3.83 -7.00 -3.33
C GLY A 91 5.34 -7.12 -3.27
N ILE A 92 5.93 -7.00 -2.08
CA ILE A 92 7.37 -7.14 -1.84
C ILE A 92 7.60 -8.27 -0.86
N VAL A 93 8.61 -9.10 -1.11
CA VAL A 93 9.10 -10.08 -0.16
C VAL A 93 10.63 -10.09 -0.14
N VAL A 94 11.19 -10.13 1.06
CA VAL A 94 12.63 -10.26 1.32
C VAL A 94 12.89 -11.61 1.98
N CYS A 95 13.75 -12.42 1.37
CA CYS A 95 13.99 -13.80 1.76
C CYS A 95 15.47 -14.07 2.05
N LYS A 96 15.71 -15.14 2.81
CA LYS A 96 17.01 -15.82 2.82
C LYS A 96 17.18 -16.63 1.53
N GLU A 97 18.41 -16.96 1.18
CA GLU A 97 18.72 -17.69 -0.05
C GLU A 97 17.98 -19.04 -0.19
N ASP A 98 17.80 -19.74 0.92
CA ASP A 98 17.16 -21.06 0.99
C ASP A 98 15.61 -20.99 1.09
N ALA A 99 15.03 -19.80 1.22
CA ALA A 99 13.59 -19.61 1.46
C ALA A 99 12.87 -18.83 0.35
N VAL A 100 13.51 -18.54 -0.77
CA VAL A 100 12.99 -17.65 -1.83
C VAL A 100 11.67 -18.15 -2.41
N GLU A 101 11.62 -19.41 -2.81
CA GLU A 101 10.42 -20.02 -3.40
C GLU A 101 9.25 -20.00 -2.39
N ASN A 102 9.51 -20.36 -1.14
CA ASN A 102 8.51 -20.37 -0.09
C ASN A 102 7.99 -18.92 0.21
N GLY A 103 8.89 -17.95 0.27
CA GLY A 103 8.54 -16.55 0.50
C GLY A 103 7.67 -15.99 -0.61
N ILE A 104 8.05 -16.15 -1.88
CA ILE A 104 7.29 -15.70 -3.04
C ILE A 104 5.92 -16.41 -3.09
N THR A 105 5.91 -17.72 -2.92
CA THR A 105 4.67 -18.51 -2.93
C THR A 105 3.70 -18.06 -1.82
N THR A 106 4.23 -17.77 -0.64
CA THR A 106 3.42 -17.32 0.49
C THR A 106 2.84 -15.93 0.23
N LEU A 107 3.64 -14.98 -0.27
CA LEU A 107 3.16 -13.64 -0.65
C LEU A 107 2.03 -13.74 -1.69
N VAL A 108 2.27 -14.45 -2.78
CA VAL A 108 1.26 -14.62 -3.87
C VAL A 108 0.01 -15.30 -3.34
N ARG A 109 0.14 -16.32 -2.51
CA ARG A 109 -1.00 -17.02 -1.91
C ARG A 109 -1.86 -16.09 -1.05
N GLU A 110 -1.27 -15.22 -0.23
CA GLU A 110 -2.05 -14.29 0.60
C GLU A 110 -2.69 -13.17 -0.24
N MET A 111 -2.00 -12.67 -1.27
CA MET A 111 -2.60 -11.73 -2.23
C MET A 111 -3.79 -12.37 -2.96
N GLU A 112 -3.63 -13.60 -3.46
CA GLU A 112 -4.70 -14.34 -4.14
C GLU A 112 -5.86 -14.71 -3.20
N ARG A 113 -5.55 -15.06 -1.96
CA ARG A 113 -6.56 -15.30 -0.93
C ARG A 113 -7.41 -14.06 -0.65
N ALA A 114 -6.76 -12.89 -0.53
CA ALA A 114 -7.47 -11.62 -0.37
C ALA A 114 -8.34 -11.31 -1.60
N ARG A 115 -7.82 -11.53 -2.82
CA ARG A 115 -8.56 -11.32 -4.06
C ARG A 115 -9.80 -12.22 -4.19
N GLN A 116 -9.69 -13.49 -3.82
CA GLN A 116 -10.76 -14.49 -4.01
C GLN A 116 -11.79 -14.48 -2.88
N PHE A 117 -11.39 -14.26 -1.65
CA PHE A 117 -12.22 -14.44 -0.46
C PHE A 117 -12.39 -13.18 0.36
N GLY A 118 -11.64 -12.11 0.04
CA GLY A 118 -11.67 -10.86 0.80
C GLY A 118 -11.09 -11.00 2.21
N PHE A 119 -11.66 -10.22 3.11
CA PHE A 119 -11.27 -10.13 4.51
C PHE A 119 -12.45 -10.43 5.42
N THR A 120 -12.17 -10.84 6.64
CA THR A 120 -13.19 -11.06 7.65
C THR A 120 -13.63 -9.74 8.28
N GLU A 121 -14.83 -9.70 8.84
CA GLU A 121 -15.34 -8.55 9.59
C GLU A 121 -14.36 -8.11 10.70
N SER A 122 -13.75 -9.06 11.41
CA SER A 122 -12.79 -8.75 12.48
C SER A 122 -11.49 -8.11 11.98
N GLU A 123 -11.01 -8.46 10.79
CA GLU A 123 -9.87 -7.81 10.14
C GLU A 123 -10.24 -6.38 9.76
N TYR A 124 -11.38 -6.19 9.13
CA TYR A 124 -11.88 -4.88 8.76
C TYR A 124 -12.04 -3.96 9.97
N GLN A 125 -12.71 -4.42 11.03
CA GLN A 125 -12.92 -3.60 12.22
C GLN A 125 -11.60 -3.21 12.91
N ARG A 126 -10.58 -4.08 12.92
CA ARG A 126 -9.26 -3.74 13.45
C ARG A 126 -8.55 -2.69 12.60
N ALA A 127 -8.52 -2.89 11.28
CA ALA A 127 -7.89 -1.96 10.35
C ALA A 127 -8.57 -0.58 10.39
N ARG A 128 -9.90 -0.56 10.38
CA ARG A 128 -10.68 0.67 10.51
C ARG A 128 -10.40 1.40 11.82
N ALA A 129 -10.38 0.69 12.94
CA ALA A 129 -10.12 1.28 14.24
C ALA A 129 -8.69 1.84 14.34
N GLU A 130 -7.72 1.20 13.70
CA GLU A 130 -6.34 1.70 13.63
C GLU A 130 -6.24 2.95 12.76
N TYR A 131 -6.85 2.93 11.58
CA TYR A 131 -6.92 4.07 10.67
C TYR A 131 -7.54 5.30 11.37
N LEU A 132 -8.70 5.13 12.00
CA LEU A 132 -9.38 6.21 12.73
C LEU A 132 -8.55 6.76 13.89
N ARG A 133 -7.81 5.91 14.63
CA ARG A 133 -6.90 6.39 15.69
C ARG A 133 -5.76 7.22 15.13
N ASN A 134 -5.19 6.83 14.01
CA ASN A 134 -4.13 7.61 13.36
C ASN A 134 -4.65 8.96 12.91
N MET A 135 -5.80 8.99 12.24
CA MET A 135 -6.47 10.24 11.85
C MET A 135 -6.81 11.14 13.05
N GLU A 136 -7.26 10.56 14.16
CA GLU A 136 -7.53 11.31 15.40
C GLU A 136 -6.24 11.89 15.99
N SER A 137 -5.14 11.15 15.96
CA SER A 137 -3.82 11.63 16.40
C SER A 137 -3.38 12.81 15.54
N ASP A 138 -3.42 12.67 14.22
CA ASP A 138 -3.03 13.71 13.27
C ASP A 138 -3.90 14.97 13.43
N TYR A 139 -5.22 14.80 13.63
CA TYR A 139 -6.13 15.90 13.93
C TYR A 139 -5.79 16.62 15.23
N ASN A 140 -5.47 15.89 16.29
CA ASN A 140 -5.12 16.48 17.59
C ASN A 140 -3.76 17.18 17.57
N GLU A 141 -2.84 16.71 16.74
CA GLU A 141 -1.48 17.24 16.60
C GLU A 141 -1.35 18.31 15.49
N ARG A 142 -2.42 18.65 14.78
CA ARG A 142 -2.42 19.55 13.60
C ARG A 142 -1.75 20.91 13.84
N ASP A 143 -1.91 21.47 15.04
CA ASP A 143 -1.33 22.78 15.40
C ASP A 143 0.19 22.69 15.74
N THR A 144 0.71 21.47 15.88
CA THR A 144 2.10 21.19 16.22
C THR A 144 2.86 20.51 15.09
N ARG A 145 2.21 20.23 13.96
CA ARG A 145 2.86 19.64 12.77
C ARG A 145 4.02 20.51 12.29
N ARG A 146 5.11 19.86 11.92
CA ARG A 146 6.30 20.54 11.38
C ARG A 146 6.08 20.88 9.91
N ASN A 147 6.74 21.94 9.46
CA ASN A 147 6.66 22.38 8.06
C ASN A 147 7.06 21.27 7.06
N GLU A 148 7.95 20.38 7.44
CA GLU A 148 8.41 19.24 6.63
C GLU A 148 7.26 18.29 6.28
N GLU A 149 6.28 18.11 7.17
CA GLU A 149 5.13 17.24 6.97
C GLU A 149 4.13 17.80 5.93
N TYR A 150 4.13 19.11 5.72
CA TYR A 150 3.32 19.75 4.68
C TYR A 150 4.00 19.76 3.30
N ILE A 151 5.32 19.56 3.25
CA ILE A 151 6.07 19.60 1.98
C ILE A 151 5.57 18.49 1.06
N ASP A 152 5.39 17.28 1.56
CA ASP A 152 4.94 16.15 0.75
C ASP A 152 3.53 16.39 0.17
N GLU A 153 2.61 16.92 0.97
CA GLU A 153 1.25 17.30 0.50
C GLU A 153 1.33 18.33 -0.64
N TYR A 154 2.13 19.38 -0.47
CA TYR A 154 2.28 20.41 -1.50
C TYR A 154 2.99 19.92 -2.76
N VAL A 155 3.96 19.04 -2.61
CA VAL A 155 4.68 18.44 -3.74
C VAL A 155 3.75 17.52 -4.52
N CYS A 156 3.00 16.64 -3.86
CA CYS A 156 2.01 15.77 -4.49
C CYS A 156 0.90 16.58 -5.16
N HIS A 157 0.42 17.63 -4.52
CA HIS A 157 -0.56 18.53 -5.12
C HIS A 157 -0.02 19.20 -6.40
N PHE A 158 1.20 19.71 -6.36
CA PHE A 158 1.81 20.41 -7.50
C PHE A 158 2.13 19.47 -8.68
N LEU A 159 2.64 18.28 -8.37
CA LEU A 159 3.10 17.33 -9.40
C LEU A 159 1.98 16.45 -9.96
N ASP A 160 1.03 16.07 -9.11
CA ASP A 160 0.08 15.00 -9.38
C ASP A 160 -1.39 15.43 -9.19
N ASN A 161 -1.62 16.73 -8.94
CA ASN A 161 -2.95 17.30 -8.64
C ASN A 161 -3.69 16.60 -7.47
N GLU A 162 -2.94 16.04 -6.52
CA GLU A 162 -3.55 15.46 -5.32
C GLU A 162 -4.32 16.53 -4.53
N PRO A 163 -5.56 16.25 -4.09
CA PRO A 163 -6.31 17.21 -3.30
C PRO A 163 -5.65 17.45 -1.93
N ILE A 164 -5.76 18.66 -1.42
CA ILE A 164 -5.37 19.03 -0.05
C ILE A 164 -6.63 19.47 0.69
N PRO A 165 -7.46 18.54 1.17
CA PRO A 165 -8.69 18.89 1.89
C PRO A 165 -8.43 19.48 3.28
N GLY A 166 -7.25 19.21 3.83
CA GLY A 166 -6.87 19.52 5.20
C GLY A 166 -7.43 18.53 6.22
N ILE A 167 -6.66 18.30 7.29
CA ILE A 167 -6.93 17.24 8.27
C ILE A 167 -8.33 17.38 8.93
N GLU A 168 -8.86 18.59 9.11
CA GLU A 168 -10.18 18.79 9.68
C GLU A 168 -11.28 18.22 8.79
N ASN A 169 -11.17 18.42 7.47
CA ASN A 169 -12.13 17.90 6.51
C ASN A 169 -11.97 16.40 6.32
N GLU A 170 -10.74 15.90 6.21
CA GLU A 170 -10.46 14.46 6.12
C GLU A 170 -11.03 13.72 7.32
N TYR A 171 -10.72 14.18 8.53
CA TYR A 171 -11.23 13.59 9.76
C TYR A 171 -12.76 13.60 9.82
N ALA A 172 -13.41 14.70 9.41
CA ALA A 172 -14.86 14.79 9.36
C ALA A 172 -15.49 13.82 8.34
N ILE A 173 -14.86 13.66 7.16
CA ILE A 173 -15.34 12.77 6.09
C ILE A 173 -15.20 11.32 6.52
N ILE A 174 -14.02 10.91 6.95
CA ILE A 174 -13.71 9.51 7.29
C ILE A 174 -14.56 9.00 8.47
N ASN A 175 -14.93 9.87 9.41
CA ASN A 175 -15.85 9.50 10.50
C ASN A 175 -17.31 9.28 10.05
N GLN A 176 -17.67 9.66 8.82
CA GLN A 176 -19.02 9.45 8.27
C GLN A 176 -19.13 8.20 7.40
N ILE A 177 -18.01 7.62 7.02
CA ILE A 177 -17.89 6.37 6.24
C ILE A 177 -17.73 5.19 7.20
#